data_c394e4258668656d79e0bee06d276c6d
#
_entry.id   c394e4258668656d79e0bee06d276c6d
#
_cell.length_a   1.000
_cell.length_b   1.000
_cell.length_c   1.000
_cell.angle_alpha   90.00
_cell.angle_beta   90.00
_cell.angle_gamma   90.00
#
_symmetry.space_group_name_H-M   'P 1'
#
loop_
_entity.id
_entity.type
_entity.pdbx_description
1 polymer ?
#
loop_
_entity_poly.entity_id
_entity_poly.type
_entity_poly.pdbx_seq_one_letter_code
_entity_poly.pdbx_strand_id
1 'polypeptide(L)'
;MRNQIVNVIGGGLAGVEAAWQAAEMGANVRLFEMRPVLQTPAHRTDKLAEIVCSNSLKSDEPGSAPYLLKEELRRGGSLVMEAASATRVPAGAALSVDRIKFAELITEKIEEHPNIEIVREEFRALPIGRQAAGVPVTIIATGPLTSDALTASIMKFSGDDQLYFYDAIAPIIAADSIDMSIAFKAARYDKGGDDYINCPMDRERYELFISEVLAAKSVPIKRFEDTQWFESCLPIEEIARRGPETLRFGPMKPKGLRHPKTGEEPYACVQLRQENLMADAYGMVGFQNHLRYGEQARVLRLIPGLENAEFLQFGQIHRNTFINSPKILNEDLSTRKNPNLFFAGQITGVEGYVESVATGWLAGINAVRVSRDQALLTAPSTSAIGALCRYVSNVDTKNFQPVNITFGLLEPLPGELRKKHRNKRERHMVQVERALADWDEWIKEVHHRETDAQRA
;
A
#
# COMPACT_ATOMS: atom_id res chain seq x y z
N MET A 1 -18.20 31.89 11.09
CA MET A 1 -17.23 30.80 10.94
C MET A 1 -16.60 30.92 9.56
N ARG A 2 -15.26 31.00 9.42
CA ARG A 2 -14.61 31.00 8.11
C ARG A 2 -14.93 29.68 7.45
N ASN A 3 -15.33 29.71 6.17
CA ASN A 3 -15.61 28.51 5.38
C ASN A 3 -14.27 27.75 5.23
N GLN A 4 -14.05 26.73 6.04
CA GLN A 4 -12.78 26.00 6.11
C GLN A 4 -12.77 24.97 4.97
N ILE A 5 -12.12 25.32 3.86
CA ILE A 5 -12.01 24.43 2.70
C ILE A 5 -10.65 23.73 2.76
N VAL A 6 -10.68 22.41 2.68
CA VAL A 6 -9.50 21.56 2.51
C VAL A 6 -9.55 20.95 1.11
N ASN A 7 -8.52 21.19 0.30
CA ASN A 7 -8.37 20.53 -0.99
C ASN A 7 -7.54 19.27 -0.80
N VAL A 8 -8.06 18.13 -1.25
CA VAL A 8 -7.34 16.84 -1.29
C VAL A 8 -7.15 16.46 -2.75
N ILE A 9 -5.91 16.23 -3.17
CA ILE A 9 -5.55 15.97 -4.55
C ILE A 9 -5.16 14.51 -4.72
N GLY A 10 -6.00 13.75 -5.42
CA GLY A 10 -5.89 12.31 -5.65
C GLY A 10 -6.90 11.50 -4.86
N GLY A 11 -7.77 10.77 -5.55
CA GLY A 11 -8.80 9.90 -4.98
C GLY A 11 -8.32 8.47 -4.68
N GLY A 12 -7.02 8.27 -4.48
CA GLY A 12 -6.44 7.00 -4.02
C GLY A 12 -6.61 6.79 -2.51
N LEU A 13 -6.03 5.70 -1.97
CA LEU A 13 -6.18 5.30 -0.57
C LEU A 13 -5.84 6.41 0.43
N ALA A 14 -4.71 7.11 0.23
CA ALA A 14 -4.31 8.20 1.11
C ALA A 14 -5.24 9.42 1.01
N GLY A 15 -5.73 9.72 -0.20
CA GLY A 15 -6.59 10.87 -0.42
C GLY A 15 -8.01 10.67 0.12
N VAL A 16 -8.62 9.51 -0.09
CA VAL A 16 -9.94 9.22 0.48
C VAL A 16 -9.91 9.21 2.01
N GLU A 17 -8.83 8.67 2.60
CA GLU A 17 -8.66 8.70 4.05
C GLU A 17 -8.47 10.13 4.57
N ALA A 18 -7.65 10.94 3.90
CA ALA A 18 -7.44 12.35 4.28
C ALA A 18 -8.74 13.16 4.14
N ALA A 19 -9.50 12.94 3.07
CA ALA A 19 -10.79 13.59 2.85
C ALA A 19 -11.81 13.21 3.94
N TRP A 20 -11.89 11.93 4.27
CA TRP A 20 -12.77 11.41 5.30
C TRP A 20 -12.45 12.02 6.66
N GLN A 21 -11.19 11.94 7.10
CA GLN A 21 -10.80 12.48 8.40
C GLN A 21 -11.04 13.99 8.51
N ALA A 22 -10.76 14.74 7.44
CA ALA A 22 -11.01 16.17 7.41
C ALA A 22 -12.52 16.50 7.48
N ALA A 23 -13.34 15.73 6.78
CA ALA A 23 -14.79 15.92 6.75
C ALA A 23 -15.47 15.52 8.08
N GLU A 24 -15.03 14.43 8.71
CA GLU A 24 -15.49 14.01 10.05
C GLU A 24 -15.17 15.08 11.13
N MET A 25 -14.09 15.82 10.96
CA MET A 25 -13.79 16.99 11.78
C MET A 25 -14.62 18.22 11.41
N GLY A 26 -15.54 18.14 10.45
CA GLY A 26 -16.47 19.21 10.04
C GLY A 26 -15.87 20.24 9.07
N ALA A 27 -14.77 19.94 8.39
CA ALA A 27 -14.26 20.76 7.29
C ALA A 27 -15.02 20.47 6.00
N ASN A 28 -15.19 21.50 5.13
CA ASN A 28 -15.62 21.28 3.76
C ASN A 28 -14.44 20.80 2.92
N VAL A 29 -14.56 19.65 2.30
CA VAL A 29 -13.48 19.01 1.53
C VAL A 29 -13.81 19.03 0.04
N ARG A 30 -12.85 19.40 -0.78
CA ARG A 30 -12.87 19.19 -2.23
C ARG A 30 -11.83 18.12 -2.58
N LEU A 31 -12.32 16.93 -2.93
CA LEU A 31 -11.51 15.80 -3.34
C LEU A 31 -11.35 15.78 -4.86
N PHE A 32 -10.17 16.12 -5.35
CA PHE A 32 -9.85 16.12 -6.77
C PHE A 32 -9.38 14.74 -7.24
N GLU A 33 -10.06 14.17 -8.22
CA GLU A 33 -9.67 12.92 -8.86
C GLU A 33 -9.73 13.10 -10.38
N MET A 34 -8.62 12.87 -11.07
CA MET A 34 -8.54 13.09 -12.49
C MET A 34 -9.30 12.09 -13.35
N ARG A 35 -9.58 10.88 -12.83
CA ARG A 35 -10.40 9.88 -13.55
C ARG A 35 -11.89 10.21 -13.43
N PRO A 36 -12.68 9.96 -14.46
CA PRO A 36 -12.35 9.34 -15.75
C PRO A 36 -11.80 10.32 -16.82
N VAL A 37 -11.66 11.62 -16.52
CA VAL A 37 -11.24 12.65 -17.50
C VAL A 37 -9.83 12.36 -18.02
N LEU A 38 -8.91 12.02 -17.14
CA LEU A 38 -7.55 11.60 -17.48
C LEU A 38 -7.26 10.26 -16.80
N GLN A 39 -7.01 9.23 -17.62
CA GLN A 39 -6.72 7.89 -17.13
C GLN A 39 -5.24 7.72 -16.77
N THR A 40 -4.96 6.80 -15.87
CA THR A 40 -3.60 6.35 -15.54
C THR A 40 -3.30 5.01 -16.21
N PRO A 41 -2.03 4.62 -16.37
CA PRO A 41 -1.68 3.31 -16.93
C PRO A 41 -2.16 2.11 -16.10
N ALA A 42 -2.40 2.28 -14.79
CA ALA A 42 -2.68 1.19 -13.87
C ALA A 42 -4.15 1.04 -13.49
N HIS A 43 -4.88 2.16 -13.38
CA HIS A 43 -6.28 2.14 -13.00
C HIS A 43 -7.19 1.82 -14.20
N ARG A 44 -8.32 1.20 -13.95
CA ARG A 44 -9.28 0.73 -14.97
C ARG A 44 -10.68 1.32 -14.81
N THR A 45 -11.00 1.79 -13.62
CA THR A 45 -12.31 2.33 -13.27
C THR A 45 -12.22 3.80 -12.87
N ASP A 46 -13.34 4.45 -12.68
CA ASP A 46 -13.48 5.78 -12.11
C ASP A 46 -13.66 5.76 -10.58
N LYS A 47 -13.68 4.56 -9.99
CA LYS A 47 -13.89 4.39 -8.55
C LYS A 47 -12.72 4.93 -7.75
N LEU A 48 -13.02 5.50 -6.59
CA LEU A 48 -12.02 5.92 -5.62
C LEU A 48 -11.35 4.71 -4.95
N ALA A 49 -10.17 4.93 -4.39
CA ALA A 49 -9.39 3.89 -3.68
C ALA A 49 -9.19 2.59 -4.46
N GLU A 50 -9.19 2.63 -5.80
CA GLU A 50 -8.92 1.45 -6.61
C GLU A 50 -7.52 0.90 -6.33
N ILE A 51 -7.46 -0.36 -5.89
CA ILE A 51 -6.18 -1.05 -5.63
C ILE A 51 -5.72 -1.82 -6.87
N VAL A 52 -4.51 -1.53 -7.35
CA VAL A 52 -4.05 -1.96 -8.68
C VAL A 52 -3.05 -3.11 -8.67
N CYS A 53 -2.18 -3.20 -7.66
CA CYS A 53 -1.09 -4.18 -7.63
C CYS A 53 -1.57 -5.53 -7.08
N SER A 54 -2.10 -5.54 -5.87
CA SER A 54 -2.50 -6.73 -5.10
C SER A 54 -3.73 -6.40 -4.28
N ASN A 55 -4.59 -7.39 -4.00
CA ASN A 55 -5.72 -7.18 -3.11
C ASN A 55 -5.37 -7.38 -1.62
N SER A 56 -4.09 -7.56 -1.28
CA SER A 56 -3.64 -7.78 0.08
C SER A 56 -3.20 -6.49 0.78
N LEU A 57 -3.70 -6.29 1.97
CA LEU A 57 -3.29 -5.26 2.93
C LEU A 57 -2.26 -5.81 3.94
N LYS A 58 -1.46 -6.79 3.52
CA LYS A 58 -0.42 -7.47 4.33
C LYS A 58 -0.97 -8.24 5.52
N SER A 59 -0.04 -8.74 6.38
CA SER A 59 -0.37 -9.56 7.55
C SER A 59 -1.31 -8.84 8.54
N ASP A 60 -2.33 -9.55 8.97
CA ASP A 60 -3.24 -9.15 10.06
C ASP A 60 -3.01 -10.00 11.32
N GLU A 61 -1.87 -10.70 11.39
CA GLU A 61 -1.50 -11.53 12.53
C GLU A 61 -1.02 -10.65 13.71
N PRO A 62 -1.60 -10.79 14.91
CA PRO A 62 -1.14 -10.09 16.10
C PRO A 62 0.37 -10.26 16.33
N GLY A 63 1.04 -9.17 16.69
CA GLY A 63 2.49 -9.17 16.87
C GLY A 63 3.29 -8.97 15.59
N SER A 64 2.65 -8.60 14.47
CA SER A 64 3.32 -8.10 13.26
C SER A 64 3.23 -6.57 13.17
N ALA A 65 4.23 -5.92 12.55
CA ALA A 65 4.21 -4.47 12.37
C ALA A 65 3.05 -4.00 11.44
N PRO A 66 2.71 -4.71 10.35
CA PRO A 66 1.51 -4.38 9.57
C PRO A 66 0.18 -4.51 10.35
N TYR A 67 0.09 -5.44 11.30
CA TYR A 67 -1.05 -5.53 12.22
C TYR A 67 -1.15 -4.29 13.10
N LEU A 68 -0.03 -3.89 13.73
CA LEU A 68 0.01 -2.70 14.58
C LEU A 68 -0.50 -1.46 13.84
N LEU A 69 0.01 -1.21 12.62
CA LEU A 69 -0.40 -0.08 11.81
C LEU A 69 -1.92 -0.10 11.51
N LYS A 70 -2.48 -1.28 11.22
CA LYS A 70 -3.93 -1.44 11.00
C LYS A 70 -4.74 -1.21 12.27
N GLU A 71 -4.26 -1.67 13.43
CA GLU A 71 -4.94 -1.45 14.70
C GLU A 71 -4.96 0.02 15.11
N GLU A 72 -3.87 0.75 14.90
CA GLU A 72 -3.83 2.19 15.10
C GLU A 72 -4.89 2.91 14.23
N LEU A 73 -4.98 2.55 12.94
CA LEU A 73 -5.97 3.10 12.03
C LEU A 73 -7.41 2.70 12.39
N ARG A 74 -7.66 1.44 12.78
CA ARG A 74 -9.00 0.99 13.24
C ARG A 74 -9.48 1.80 14.45
N ARG A 75 -8.59 1.99 15.43
CA ARG A 75 -8.87 2.80 16.62
C ARG A 75 -8.99 4.28 16.30
N GLY A 76 -8.33 4.74 15.25
CA GLY A 76 -8.42 6.10 14.71
C GLY A 76 -9.62 6.36 13.79
N GLY A 77 -10.56 5.43 13.65
CA GLY A 77 -11.77 5.62 12.82
C GLY A 77 -11.51 5.70 11.33
N SER A 78 -10.56 4.90 10.80
CA SER A 78 -10.23 4.86 9.37
C SER A 78 -11.35 4.28 8.52
N LEU A 79 -11.82 5.06 7.53
CA LEU A 79 -12.75 4.60 6.50
C LEU A 79 -12.21 3.41 5.72
N VAL A 80 -10.94 3.47 5.34
CA VAL A 80 -10.30 2.41 4.55
C VAL A 80 -10.23 1.10 5.34
N MET A 81 -9.98 1.14 6.66
CA MET A 81 -9.98 -0.07 7.49
C MET A 81 -11.39 -0.63 7.73
N GLU A 82 -12.41 0.22 7.83
CA GLU A 82 -13.81 -0.19 7.87
C GLU A 82 -14.19 -0.94 6.58
N ALA A 83 -13.93 -0.33 5.42
CA ALA A 83 -14.20 -0.93 4.12
C ALA A 83 -13.42 -2.25 3.90
N ALA A 84 -12.16 -2.30 4.33
CA ALA A 84 -11.35 -3.51 4.25
C ALA A 84 -11.92 -4.67 5.08
N SER A 85 -12.48 -4.36 6.24
CA SER A 85 -13.13 -5.36 7.09
C SER A 85 -14.42 -5.88 6.48
N ALA A 86 -15.23 -4.99 5.89
CA ALA A 86 -16.53 -5.33 5.26
C ALA A 86 -16.39 -6.14 3.96
N THR A 87 -15.26 -5.98 3.25
CA THR A 87 -15.03 -6.62 1.94
C THR A 87 -13.93 -7.69 1.97
N ARG A 88 -13.62 -8.19 3.17
CA ARG A 88 -12.59 -9.20 3.40
C ARG A 88 -12.84 -10.47 2.61
N VAL A 89 -11.77 -11.02 1.99
CA VAL A 89 -11.75 -12.35 1.36
C VAL A 89 -10.76 -13.27 2.09
N PRO A 90 -10.93 -14.61 2.01
CA PRO A 90 -10.04 -15.58 2.62
C PRO A 90 -8.59 -15.41 2.11
N ALA A 91 -7.63 -15.25 3.04
CA ALA A 91 -6.21 -15.08 2.72
C ALA A 91 -5.29 -15.45 3.90
N GLY A 92 -5.64 -16.47 4.69
CA GLY A 92 -4.86 -16.92 5.83
C GLY A 92 -4.61 -15.82 6.86
N ALA A 93 -3.36 -15.55 7.19
CA ALA A 93 -2.96 -14.52 8.14
C ALA A 93 -2.94 -13.10 7.54
N ALA A 94 -3.24 -12.93 6.27
CA ALA A 94 -3.31 -11.61 5.63
C ALA A 94 -4.73 -11.04 5.66
N LEU A 95 -4.83 -9.71 5.66
CA LEU A 95 -6.06 -9.01 5.32
C LEU A 95 -6.06 -8.80 3.81
N SER A 96 -6.94 -9.50 3.09
CA SER A 96 -7.18 -9.30 1.67
C SER A 96 -8.62 -8.93 1.42
N VAL A 97 -8.88 -8.16 0.38
CA VAL A 97 -10.21 -7.61 0.10
C VAL A 97 -10.69 -7.98 -1.31
N ASP A 98 -12.01 -8.06 -1.48
CA ASP A 98 -12.61 -7.99 -2.80
C ASP A 98 -12.39 -6.58 -3.35
N ARG A 99 -11.47 -6.44 -4.34
CA ARG A 99 -11.00 -5.14 -4.80
C ARG A 99 -12.08 -4.27 -5.44
N ILE A 100 -13.10 -4.91 -6.06
CA ILE A 100 -14.21 -4.20 -6.70
C ILE A 100 -15.13 -3.64 -5.62
N LYS A 101 -15.63 -4.51 -4.73
CA LYS A 101 -16.51 -4.11 -3.62
C LYS A 101 -15.86 -3.13 -2.65
N PHE A 102 -14.56 -3.26 -2.43
CA PHE A 102 -13.79 -2.33 -1.62
C PHE A 102 -13.78 -0.92 -2.19
N ALA A 103 -13.48 -0.78 -3.50
CA ALA A 103 -13.49 0.51 -4.18
C ALA A 103 -14.92 1.09 -4.28
N GLU A 104 -15.92 0.26 -4.54
CA GLU A 104 -17.33 0.65 -4.57
C GLU A 104 -17.79 1.21 -3.22
N LEU A 105 -17.56 0.47 -2.13
CA LEU A 105 -17.97 0.88 -0.78
C LEU A 105 -17.31 2.20 -0.35
N ILE A 106 -16.02 2.39 -0.62
CA ILE A 106 -15.33 3.65 -0.30
C ILE A 106 -15.89 4.79 -1.16
N THR A 107 -16.13 4.54 -2.45
CA THR A 107 -16.69 5.56 -3.35
C THR A 107 -18.06 6.03 -2.86
N GLU A 108 -18.95 5.07 -2.54
CA GLU A 108 -20.29 5.34 -2.00
C GLU A 108 -20.23 6.18 -0.71
N LYS A 109 -19.41 5.77 0.25
CA LYS A 109 -19.24 6.50 1.52
C LYS A 109 -18.75 7.93 1.32
N ILE A 110 -17.83 8.16 0.40
CA ILE A 110 -17.30 9.48 0.08
C ILE A 110 -18.34 10.32 -0.67
N GLU A 111 -19.09 9.75 -1.61
CA GLU A 111 -20.15 10.43 -2.36
C GLU A 111 -21.33 10.83 -1.47
N GLU A 112 -21.67 10.01 -0.47
CA GLU A 112 -22.76 10.28 0.48
C GLU A 112 -22.38 11.28 1.58
N HIS A 113 -21.09 11.56 1.78
CA HIS A 113 -20.66 12.44 2.89
C HIS A 113 -20.98 13.91 2.59
N PRO A 114 -21.80 14.59 3.44
CA PRO A 114 -22.31 15.93 3.15
C PRO A 114 -21.24 17.02 3.04
N ASN A 115 -20.06 16.81 3.62
CA ASN A 115 -18.98 17.77 3.62
C ASN A 115 -17.89 17.46 2.58
N ILE A 116 -18.09 16.46 1.68
CA ILE A 116 -17.11 16.12 0.65
C ILE A 116 -17.70 16.36 -0.73
N GLU A 117 -17.04 17.21 -1.52
CA GLU A 117 -17.31 17.42 -2.93
C GLU A 117 -16.25 16.70 -3.76
N ILE A 118 -16.65 15.75 -4.61
CA ILE A 118 -15.72 15.12 -5.57
C ILE A 118 -15.63 15.98 -6.83
N VAL A 119 -14.41 16.42 -7.16
CA VAL A 119 -14.11 17.21 -8.35
C VAL A 119 -13.37 16.35 -9.36
N ARG A 120 -14.04 15.97 -10.46
CA ARG A 120 -13.48 15.11 -11.52
C ARG A 120 -12.70 15.94 -12.53
N GLU A 121 -11.48 16.34 -12.13
CA GLU A 121 -10.56 17.10 -12.99
C GLU A 121 -9.09 16.85 -12.62
N GLU A 122 -8.18 17.13 -13.57
CA GLU A 122 -6.75 17.12 -13.34
C GLU A 122 -6.31 18.36 -12.56
N PHE A 123 -5.75 18.16 -11.36
CA PHE A 123 -5.10 19.23 -10.61
C PHE A 123 -3.67 19.45 -11.11
N ARG A 124 -3.39 20.59 -11.76
CA ARG A 124 -2.20 20.79 -12.60
C ARG A 124 -1.03 21.50 -11.91
N ALA A 125 -1.29 22.26 -10.85
CA ALA A 125 -0.27 23.09 -10.23
C ALA A 125 -0.48 23.25 -8.74
N LEU A 126 0.63 23.22 -7.96
CA LEU A 126 0.59 23.51 -6.54
C LEU A 126 0.18 24.96 -6.28
N PRO A 127 -0.58 25.23 -5.21
CA PRO A 127 -0.90 26.59 -4.80
C PRO A 127 0.36 27.26 -4.22
N ILE A 128 1.20 27.79 -5.11
CA ILE A 128 2.44 28.48 -4.73
C ILE A 128 2.13 29.96 -4.58
N GLY A 129 1.96 30.44 -3.36
CA GLY A 129 1.75 31.85 -3.08
C GLY A 129 1.96 32.12 -1.58
N ARG A 130 2.29 33.37 -1.22
CA ARG A 130 2.34 33.79 0.17
C ARG A 130 1.00 33.52 0.84
N GLN A 131 1.02 33.09 2.09
CA GLN A 131 -0.14 32.95 2.98
C GLN A 131 -1.04 34.20 2.89
N ALA A 132 -1.96 34.22 1.94
CA ALA A 132 -3.08 35.15 1.99
C ALA A 132 -4.18 34.50 2.84
N ALA A 133 -4.76 35.24 3.75
CA ALA A 133 -5.92 34.78 4.51
C ALA A 133 -7.00 34.29 3.52
N GLY A 134 -7.42 33.02 3.64
CA GLY A 134 -8.43 32.43 2.78
C GLY A 134 -7.92 31.47 1.68
N VAL A 135 -6.60 31.22 1.60
CA VAL A 135 -6.08 30.15 0.72
C VAL A 135 -6.43 28.79 1.32
N PRO A 136 -7.10 27.88 0.59
CA PRO A 136 -7.39 26.53 1.08
C PRO A 136 -6.14 25.76 1.47
N VAL A 137 -6.21 25.01 2.56
CA VAL A 137 -5.18 24.02 2.90
C VAL A 137 -5.23 22.91 1.85
N THR A 138 -4.08 22.47 1.38
CA THR A 138 -4.01 21.50 0.28
C THR A 138 -3.18 20.27 0.67
N ILE A 139 -3.72 19.08 0.44
CA ILE A 139 -3.05 17.80 0.65
C ILE A 139 -2.80 17.15 -0.72
N ILE A 140 -1.54 16.86 -1.04
CA ILE A 140 -1.15 16.12 -2.25
C ILE A 140 -1.06 14.64 -1.90
N ALA A 141 -2.01 13.86 -2.39
CA ALA A 141 -2.17 12.42 -2.12
C ALA A 141 -2.30 11.62 -3.43
N THR A 142 -1.58 12.06 -4.48
CA THR A 142 -1.70 11.55 -5.85
C THR A 142 -1.04 10.19 -6.08
N GLY A 143 -0.40 9.64 -5.04
CA GLY A 143 0.28 8.34 -5.13
C GLY A 143 1.44 8.35 -6.14
N PRO A 144 1.77 7.18 -6.70
CA PRO A 144 2.95 7.01 -7.55
C PRO A 144 2.73 7.46 -9.00
N LEU A 145 1.47 7.65 -9.43
CA LEU A 145 1.09 7.94 -10.81
C LEU A 145 0.54 9.38 -10.95
N THR A 146 1.26 10.32 -10.34
CA THR A 146 0.96 11.76 -10.45
C THR A 146 1.05 12.22 -11.90
N SER A 147 0.12 13.09 -12.35
CA SER A 147 0.12 13.62 -13.71
C SER A 147 1.40 14.43 -14.02
N ASP A 148 1.79 14.46 -15.28
CA ASP A 148 3.00 15.17 -15.72
C ASP A 148 2.97 16.66 -15.36
N ALA A 149 1.80 17.31 -15.48
CA ALA A 149 1.64 18.71 -15.16
C ALA A 149 1.86 19.00 -13.67
N LEU A 150 1.24 18.20 -12.80
CA LEU A 150 1.43 18.36 -11.36
C LEU A 150 2.85 17.96 -10.94
N THR A 151 3.41 16.91 -11.54
CA THR A 151 4.80 16.48 -11.35
C THR A 151 5.78 17.63 -11.61
N ALA A 152 5.65 18.32 -12.73
CA ALA A 152 6.48 19.50 -13.06
C ALA A 152 6.33 20.62 -12.01
N SER A 153 5.12 20.85 -11.50
CA SER A 153 4.88 21.83 -10.44
C SER A 153 5.53 21.43 -9.11
N ILE A 154 5.48 20.14 -8.75
CA ILE A 154 6.11 19.60 -7.55
C ILE A 154 7.64 19.73 -7.63
N MET A 155 8.24 19.39 -8.77
CA MET A 155 9.69 19.55 -9.01
C MET A 155 10.13 21.01 -8.84
N LYS A 156 9.37 21.95 -9.40
CA LYS A 156 9.65 23.38 -9.21
C LYS A 156 9.56 23.84 -7.76
N PHE A 157 8.64 23.25 -6.98
CA PHE A 157 8.47 23.58 -5.57
C PHE A 157 9.58 22.96 -4.71
N SER A 158 9.94 21.70 -4.94
CA SER A 158 10.98 20.99 -4.19
C SER A 158 12.36 21.52 -4.49
N GLY A 159 12.62 21.90 -5.73
CA GLY A 159 13.94 22.26 -6.23
C GLY A 159 14.84 21.06 -6.52
N ASP A 160 14.28 19.85 -6.46
CA ASP A 160 14.96 18.58 -6.74
C ASP A 160 14.22 17.82 -7.85
N ASP A 161 14.94 16.97 -8.59
CA ASP A 161 14.34 15.96 -9.45
C ASP A 161 13.57 14.95 -8.59
N GLN A 162 12.46 14.43 -9.14
CA GLN A 162 11.73 13.37 -8.46
C GLN A 162 12.55 12.09 -8.45
N LEU A 163 12.53 11.40 -7.30
CA LEU A 163 13.01 10.06 -7.19
C LEU A 163 11.97 9.09 -7.77
N TYR A 164 12.42 7.97 -8.29
CA TYR A 164 11.52 6.94 -8.83
C TYR A 164 12.08 5.54 -8.57
N PHE A 165 11.18 4.58 -8.59
CA PHE A 165 11.49 3.16 -8.64
C PHE A 165 10.50 2.46 -9.57
N TYR A 166 10.84 1.25 -9.99
CA TYR A 166 9.94 0.42 -10.78
C TYR A 166 9.27 -0.62 -9.90
N ASP A 167 7.97 -0.79 -10.13
CA ASP A 167 7.12 -1.79 -9.52
C ASP A 167 6.46 -2.63 -10.61
N ALA A 168 6.13 -3.88 -10.31
CA ALA A 168 5.46 -4.76 -11.23
C ALA A 168 4.21 -5.38 -10.59
N ILE A 169 3.19 -5.59 -11.42
CA ILE A 169 1.91 -6.20 -11.04
C ILE A 169 1.96 -7.69 -11.37
N ALA A 170 1.35 -8.51 -10.51
CA ALA A 170 1.21 -9.95 -10.74
C ALA A 170 -0.02 -10.26 -11.61
N PRO A 171 0.01 -11.36 -12.39
CA PRO A 171 -1.13 -11.82 -13.17
C PRO A 171 -2.30 -12.29 -12.31
N ILE A 172 -3.52 -12.18 -12.89
CA ILE A 172 -4.77 -12.73 -12.33
C ILE A 172 -5.32 -13.77 -13.31
N ILE A 173 -5.76 -14.91 -12.78
CA ILE A 173 -6.22 -16.09 -13.51
C ILE A 173 -7.68 -16.36 -13.19
N ALA A 174 -8.47 -16.78 -14.20
CA ALA A 174 -9.84 -17.25 -14.02
C ALA A 174 -9.84 -18.59 -13.28
N ALA A 175 -10.70 -18.73 -12.29
CA ALA A 175 -10.75 -19.90 -11.39
C ALA A 175 -11.06 -21.22 -12.12
N ASP A 176 -11.96 -21.18 -13.09
CA ASP A 176 -12.42 -22.34 -13.88
C ASP A 176 -11.35 -22.86 -14.85
N SER A 177 -10.31 -22.08 -15.12
CA SER A 177 -9.17 -22.47 -15.94
C SER A 177 -8.04 -23.17 -15.16
N ILE A 178 -8.18 -23.31 -13.82
CA ILE A 178 -7.20 -23.97 -12.96
C ILE A 178 -7.53 -25.46 -12.84
N ASP A 179 -6.58 -26.33 -13.17
CA ASP A 179 -6.76 -27.78 -13.02
C ASP A 179 -6.62 -28.22 -11.55
N MET A 180 -7.75 -28.36 -10.89
CA MET A 180 -7.84 -28.78 -9.48
C MET A 180 -7.55 -30.28 -9.27
N SER A 181 -7.30 -31.06 -10.33
CA SER A 181 -6.81 -32.43 -10.18
C SER A 181 -5.31 -32.46 -9.83
N ILE A 182 -4.59 -31.42 -10.21
CA ILE A 182 -3.15 -31.17 -9.95
C ILE A 182 -2.97 -30.20 -8.80
N ALA A 183 -3.65 -29.03 -8.85
CA ALA A 183 -3.60 -28.03 -7.82
C ALA A 183 -4.41 -28.47 -6.58
N PHE A 184 -4.10 -27.91 -5.42
CA PHE A 184 -4.79 -28.21 -4.16
C PHE A 184 -4.99 -26.97 -3.30
N LYS A 185 -6.03 -26.97 -2.47
CA LYS A 185 -6.33 -25.92 -1.51
C LYS A 185 -5.62 -26.18 -0.18
N ALA A 186 -4.90 -25.20 0.34
CA ALA A 186 -4.29 -25.21 1.67
C ALA A 186 -3.72 -23.84 2.03
N ALA A 187 -3.56 -23.57 3.32
CA ALA A 187 -2.77 -22.45 3.82
C ALA A 187 -1.45 -22.95 4.43
N ARG A 188 -0.40 -22.12 4.39
CA ARG A 188 0.91 -22.47 4.97
C ARG A 188 0.80 -22.66 6.48
N TYR A 189 1.45 -23.71 6.97
CA TYR A 189 1.49 -24.03 8.42
C TYR A 189 0.11 -24.16 9.06
N ASP A 190 -0.89 -24.58 8.29
CA ASP A 190 -2.30 -24.70 8.70
C ASP A 190 -2.87 -23.41 9.32
N LYS A 191 -2.32 -22.25 8.91
CA LYS A 191 -2.79 -20.94 9.32
C LYS A 191 -3.85 -20.42 8.34
N GLY A 192 -5.10 -20.69 8.63
CA GLY A 192 -6.23 -20.30 7.75
C GLY A 192 -6.83 -21.51 7.08
N GLY A 193 -7.38 -22.24 6.78
CA GLY A 193 -8.00 -23.39 6.06
C GLY A 193 -7.52 -23.49 4.62
N ASP A 194 -8.49 -23.57 3.71
CA ASP A 194 -8.29 -23.75 2.27
C ASP A 194 -8.18 -22.44 1.49
N ASP A 195 -7.51 -21.43 2.08
CA ASP A 195 -7.55 -20.05 1.60
C ASP A 195 -6.74 -19.78 0.32
N TYR A 196 -5.81 -20.68 -0.01
CA TYR A 196 -4.98 -20.55 -1.21
C TYR A 196 -5.10 -21.78 -2.09
N ILE A 197 -5.09 -21.59 -3.41
CA ILE A 197 -4.82 -22.65 -4.36
C ILE A 197 -3.32 -22.75 -4.54
N ASN A 198 -2.79 -23.97 -4.48
CA ASN A 198 -1.37 -24.27 -4.52
C ASN A 198 -1.08 -25.15 -5.74
N CYS A 199 -0.17 -24.71 -6.62
CA CYS A 199 0.28 -25.42 -7.80
C CYS A 199 1.67 -26.02 -7.50
N PRO A 200 1.77 -27.33 -7.21
CA PRO A 200 3.02 -27.97 -6.82
C PRO A 200 3.91 -28.23 -8.05
N MET A 201 5.22 -28.15 -7.86
CA MET A 201 6.20 -28.50 -8.88
C MET A 201 7.23 -29.47 -8.30
N ASP A 202 7.61 -30.46 -9.08
CA ASP A 202 8.81 -31.24 -8.88
C ASP A 202 10.07 -30.46 -9.32
N ARG A 203 11.23 -31.07 -9.16
CA ARG A 203 12.51 -30.44 -9.48
C ARG A 203 12.68 -30.18 -10.97
N GLU A 204 12.32 -31.14 -11.81
CA GLU A 204 12.48 -31.07 -13.25
C GLU A 204 11.63 -29.93 -13.85
N ARG A 205 10.36 -29.85 -13.44
CA ARG A 205 9.44 -28.78 -13.83
C ARG A 205 9.92 -27.41 -13.36
N TYR A 206 10.43 -27.33 -12.14
CA TYR A 206 11.00 -26.09 -11.60
C TYR A 206 12.21 -25.62 -12.40
N GLU A 207 13.18 -26.50 -12.69
CA GLU A 207 14.37 -26.17 -13.45
C GLU A 207 14.01 -25.72 -14.89
N LEU A 208 13.06 -26.41 -15.53
CA LEU A 208 12.49 -26.00 -16.82
C LEU A 208 11.86 -24.60 -16.73
N PHE A 209 11.00 -24.37 -15.73
CA PHE A 209 10.34 -23.09 -15.55
C PHE A 209 11.35 -21.94 -15.37
N ILE A 210 12.38 -22.12 -14.54
CA ILE A 210 13.44 -21.11 -14.36
C ILE A 210 14.17 -20.81 -15.66
N SER A 211 14.52 -21.83 -16.42
CA SER A 211 15.21 -21.65 -17.72
C SER A 211 14.37 -20.84 -18.70
N GLU A 212 13.06 -21.11 -18.74
CA GLU A 212 12.12 -20.43 -19.63
C GLU A 212 11.80 -18.98 -19.19
N VAL A 213 11.75 -18.73 -17.87
CA VAL A 213 11.66 -17.36 -17.33
C VAL A 213 12.86 -16.52 -17.74
N LEU A 214 14.07 -17.10 -17.63
CA LEU A 214 15.31 -16.39 -17.98
C LEU A 214 15.48 -16.16 -19.49
N ALA A 215 14.94 -17.06 -20.33
CA ALA A 215 14.96 -16.94 -21.78
C ALA A 215 13.85 -16.03 -22.33
N ALA A 216 12.82 -15.75 -21.55
CA ALA A 216 11.66 -15.00 -21.98
C ALA A 216 11.99 -13.51 -22.27
N LYS A 217 11.28 -12.96 -23.27
CA LYS A 217 11.46 -11.56 -23.67
C LYS A 217 10.65 -10.63 -22.75
N SER A 218 11.34 -9.67 -22.17
CA SER A 218 10.75 -8.62 -21.33
C SER A 218 10.34 -7.39 -22.15
N VAL A 219 9.49 -6.56 -21.58
CA VAL A 219 9.16 -5.23 -22.10
C VAL A 219 10.40 -4.34 -21.91
N PRO A 220 10.88 -3.63 -22.94
CA PRO A 220 12.05 -2.76 -22.80
C PRO A 220 11.78 -1.63 -21.80
N ILE A 221 12.63 -1.52 -20.80
CA ILE A 221 12.68 -0.34 -19.92
C ILE A 221 13.52 0.71 -20.66
N LYS A 222 13.06 1.97 -20.69
CA LYS A 222 13.83 3.04 -21.32
C LYS A 222 15.18 3.19 -20.62
N ARG A 223 16.26 2.93 -21.35
CA ARG A 223 17.66 2.74 -20.88
C ARG A 223 18.37 3.98 -20.32
N PHE A 224 17.69 5.05 -19.98
CA PHE A 224 18.37 6.27 -19.53
C PHE A 224 18.65 6.35 -18.04
N GLU A 225 18.28 5.32 -17.27
CA GLU A 225 18.35 5.34 -15.81
C GLU A 225 18.74 3.96 -15.29
N ASP A 226 19.58 3.92 -14.26
CA ASP A 226 19.81 2.69 -13.48
C ASP A 226 18.48 2.23 -12.93
N THR A 227 18.01 1.05 -13.37
CA THR A 227 16.69 0.53 -12.98
C THR A 227 16.71 0.21 -11.51
N GLN A 228 16.14 1.07 -10.69
CA GLN A 228 15.96 0.82 -9.27
C GLN A 228 14.65 0.08 -9.05
N TRP A 229 14.74 -1.18 -8.63
CA TRP A 229 13.61 -1.99 -8.24
C TRP A 229 13.32 -1.86 -6.75
N PHE A 230 12.05 -1.83 -6.40
CA PHE A 230 11.66 -2.02 -5.01
C PHE A 230 11.74 -3.50 -4.63
N GLU A 231 12.54 -3.85 -3.62
CA GLU A 231 12.84 -5.24 -3.25
C GLU A 231 11.58 -6.09 -2.95
N SER A 232 10.54 -5.50 -2.39
CA SER A 232 9.30 -6.23 -2.08
C SER A 232 8.43 -6.54 -3.30
N CYS A 233 8.69 -5.91 -4.44
CA CYS A 233 7.93 -6.04 -5.70
C CYS A 233 8.82 -6.39 -6.88
N LEU A 234 9.95 -7.08 -6.62
CA LEU A 234 10.86 -7.54 -7.66
C LEU A 234 10.14 -8.46 -8.66
N PRO A 235 10.31 -8.23 -9.96
CA PRO A 235 9.85 -9.17 -10.98
C PRO A 235 10.49 -10.55 -10.83
N ILE A 236 9.75 -11.61 -11.15
CA ILE A 236 10.22 -13.00 -11.00
C ILE A 236 11.48 -13.26 -11.83
N GLU A 237 11.61 -12.65 -13.00
CA GLU A 237 12.80 -12.77 -13.85
C GLU A 237 14.04 -12.11 -13.24
N GLU A 238 13.86 -11.02 -12.47
CA GLU A 238 14.96 -10.40 -11.73
C GLU A 238 15.37 -11.24 -10.52
N ILE A 239 14.40 -11.86 -9.84
CA ILE A 239 14.67 -12.82 -8.76
C ILE A 239 15.40 -14.05 -9.32
N ALA A 240 14.95 -14.60 -10.46
CA ALA A 240 15.56 -15.74 -11.09
C ALA A 240 17.03 -15.48 -11.52
N ARG A 241 17.34 -14.27 -11.99
CA ARG A 241 18.73 -13.87 -12.34
C ARG A 241 19.69 -13.85 -11.15
N ARG A 242 19.19 -13.68 -9.94
CA ARG A 242 20.01 -13.72 -8.70
C ARG A 242 20.47 -15.13 -8.34
N GLY A 243 19.88 -16.16 -8.95
CA GLY A 243 20.29 -17.56 -8.78
C GLY A 243 19.15 -18.55 -9.00
N PRO A 244 19.45 -19.80 -9.40
CA PRO A 244 18.44 -20.78 -9.79
C PRO A 244 17.49 -21.20 -8.66
N GLU A 245 17.92 -21.10 -7.41
CA GLU A 245 17.09 -21.44 -6.24
C GLU A 245 16.34 -20.24 -5.62
N THR A 246 16.58 -19.02 -6.11
CA THR A 246 16.10 -17.80 -5.43
C THR A 246 14.59 -17.74 -5.38
N LEU A 247 13.88 -18.12 -6.45
CA LEU A 247 12.41 -18.16 -6.47
C LEU A 247 11.87 -19.20 -5.47
N ARG A 248 12.56 -20.33 -5.30
CA ARG A 248 12.19 -21.40 -4.35
C ARG A 248 12.37 -20.98 -2.88
N PHE A 249 13.24 -20.03 -2.59
CA PHE A 249 13.36 -19.40 -1.26
C PHE A 249 12.49 -18.16 -1.08
N GLY A 250 11.87 -17.69 -2.18
CA GLY A 250 10.99 -16.54 -2.25
C GLY A 250 9.52 -16.93 -2.56
N PRO A 251 8.97 -16.43 -3.69
CA PRO A 251 7.54 -16.62 -4.02
C PRO A 251 7.12 -18.08 -4.24
N MET A 252 8.04 -18.94 -4.68
CA MET A 252 7.75 -20.36 -4.91
C MET A 252 8.15 -21.27 -3.73
N LYS A 253 8.33 -20.72 -2.54
CA LYS A 253 8.76 -21.49 -1.36
C LYS A 253 7.73 -22.59 -1.04
N PRO A 254 8.14 -23.87 -0.93
CA PRO A 254 7.22 -24.97 -0.61
C PRO A 254 6.96 -25.12 0.90
N LYS A 255 7.83 -24.57 1.73
CA LYS A 255 7.87 -24.79 3.19
C LYS A 255 6.51 -24.51 3.86
N GLY A 256 6.04 -25.51 4.63
CA GLY A 256 4.78 -25.44 5.36
C GLY A 256 3.54 -25.78 4.51
N LEU A 257 3.74 -26.28 3.29
CA LEU A 257 2.67 -26.83 2.43
C LEU A 257 2.88 -28.32 2.28
N ARG A 258 1.82 -29.12 2.47
CA ARG A 258 1.84 -30.55 2.22
C ARG A 258 0.75 -30.92 1.24
N HIS A 259 1.12 -31.69 0.23
CA HIS A 259 0.14 -32.16 -0.75
C HIS A 259 -0.88 -33.11 -0.07
N PRO A 260 -2.19 -32.86 -0.16
CA PRO A 260 -3.19 -33.60 0.63
C PRO A 260 -3.26 -35.10 0.31
N LYS A 261 -2.92 -35.52 -0.94
CA LYS A 261 -2.93 -36.91 -1.34
C LYS A 261 -1.66 -37.68 -0.96
N THR A 262 -0.48 -37.04 -1.01
CA THR A 262 0.82 -37.70 -0.77
C THR A 262 1.39 -37.42 0.62
N GLY A 263 0.96 -36.36 1.29
CA GLY A 263 1.53 -35.89 2.55
C GLY A 263 2.91 -35.23 2.42
N GLU A 264 3.48 -35.20 1.23
CA GLU A 264 4.82 -34.69 0.94
C GLU A 264 4.83 -33.18 0.70
N GLU A 265 5.96 -32.55 1.03
CA GLU A 265 6.24 -31.16 0.68
C GLU A 265 6.75 -31.12 -0.78
N PRO A 266 6.14 -30.35 -1.71
CA PRO A 266 6.61 -30.27 -3.08
C PRO A 266 8.01 -29.63 -3.16
N TYR A 267 8.73 -29.82 -4.26
CA TYR A 267 10.03 -29.16 -4.46
C TYR A 267 9.88 -27.65 -4.53
N ALA A 268 8.90 -27.14 -5.27
CA ALA A 268 8.50 -25.75 -5.31
C ALA A 268 6.97 -25.65 -5.39
N CYS A 269 6.39 -24.49 -5.07
CA CYS A 269 4.94 -24.32 -5.10
C CYS A 269 4.57 -22.88 -5.44
N VAL A 270 3.71 -22.70 -6.42
CA VAL A 270 3.09 -21.40 -6.74
C VAL A 270 1.78 -21.30 -5.99
N GLN A 271 1.56 -20.18 -5.29
CA GLN A 271 0.33 -19.91 -4.58
C GLN A 271 -0.53 -18.91 -5.34
N LEU A 272 -1.83 -19.21 -5.39
CA LEU A 272 -2.85 -18.34 -5.96
C LEU A 272 -3.77 -17.87 -4.83
N ARG A 273 -4.02 -16.56 -4.75
CA ARG A 273 -4.86 -15.94 -3.74
C ARG A 273 -6.17 -15.47 -4.37
N GLN A 274 -7.26 -15.73 -3.68
CA GLN A 274 -8.59 -15.26 -4.08
C GLN A 274 -8.65 -13.74 -4.21
N GLU A 275 -9.20 -13.23 -5.32
CA GLU A 275 -9.27 -11.80 -5.64
C GLU A 275 -10.61 -11.17 -5.28
N ASN A 276 -11.69 -11.97 -5.20
CA ASN A 276 -13.03 -11.47 -4.93
C ASN A 276 -13.87 -12.48 -4.12
N LEU A 277 -15.04 -12.05 -3.63
CA LEU A 277 -15.92 -12.91 -2.83
C LEU A 277 -16.56 -14.05 -3.62
N MET A 278 -16.67 -13.93 -4.94
CA MET A 278 -17.21 -14.98 -5.82
C MET A 278 -16.23 -16.13 -6.03
N ALA A 279 -14.95 -15.94 -5.67
CA ALA A 279 -13.87 -16.90 -5.89
C ALA A 279 -13.73 -17.35 -7.36
N ASP A 280 -14.05 -16.47 -8.30
CA ASP A 280 -13.94 -16.72 -9.74
C ASP A 280 -12.62 -16.19 -10.34
N ALA A 281 -11.82 -15.45 -9.57
CA ALA A 281 -10.54 -14.90 -9.97
C ALA A 281 -9.46 -15.10 -8.89
N TYR A 282 -8.25 -15.48 -9.31
CA TYR A 282 -7.11 -15.75 -8.42
C TYR A 282 -5.85 -15.03 -8.89
N GLY A 283 -5.25 -14.23 -8.00
CA GLY A 283 -3.97 -13.56 -8.23
C GLY A 283 -2.77 -14.44 -7.90
N MET A 284 -1.75 -14.42 -8.73
CA MET A 284 -0.50 -15.16 -8.53
C MET A 284 0.37 -14.47 -7.46
N VAL A 285 0.55 -15.10 -6.31
CA VAL A 285 1.27 -14.49 -5.17
C VAL A 285 2.77 -14.38 -5.45
N GLY A 286 3.29 -13.14 -5.48
CA GLY A 286 4.70 -12.87 -5.68
C GLY A 286 5.19 -13.07 -7.12
N PHE A 287 4.28 -13.14 -8.10
CA PHE A 287 4.59 -13.33 -9.52
C PHE A 287 4.51 -12.02 -10.32
N GLN A 288 4.89 -10.92 -9.72
CA GLN A 288 5.13 -9.67 -10.43
C GLN A 288 6.13 -9.94 -11.56
N ASN A 289 5.87 -9.40 -12.73
CA ASN A 289 6.75 -9.57 -13.87
C ASN A 289 6.58 -8.46 -14.91
N HIS A 290 7.59 -8.26 -15.76
CA HIS A 290 7.54 -7.35 -16.90
C HIS A 290 7.79 -8.06 -18.24
N LEU A 291 7.53 -9.37 -18.27
CA LEU A 291 7.58 -10.16 -19.50
C LEU A 291 6.53 -9.63 -20.49
N ARG A 292 6.78 -9.79 -21.80
CA ARG A 292 5.77 -9.50 -22.82
C ARG A 292 4.58 -10.43 -22.67
N TYR A 293 3.36 -9.98 -22.94
CA TYR A 293 2.12 -10.74 -22.71
C TYR A 293 2.14 -12.16 -23.27
N GLY A 294 2.65 -12.34 -24.52
CA GLY A 294 2.79 -13.67 -25.10
C GLY A 294 3.79 -14.58 -24.36
N GLU A 295 4.85 -14.01 -23.83
CA GLU A 295 5.83 -14.75 -23.01
C GLU A 295 5.24 -15.10 -21.64
N GLN A 296 4.46 -14.20 -21.03
CA GLN A 296 3.78 -14.49 -19.77
C GLN A 296 2.86 -15.70 -19.93
N ALA A 297 1.99 -15.71 -20.94
CA ALA A 297 1.10 -16.83 -21.19
C ALA A 297 1.87 -18.14 -21.45
N ARG A 298 2.96 -18.09 -22.23
CA ARG A 298 3.80 -19.26 -22.55
C ARG A 298 4.50 -19.82 -21.32
N VAL A 299 5.15 -18.95 -20.54
CA VAL A 299 5.97 -19.37 -19.41
C VAL A 299 5.10 -19.78 -18.21
N LEU A 300 4.08 -19.02 -17.90
CA LEU A 300 3.25 -19.30 -16.72
C LEU A 300 2.37 -20.55 -16.91
N ARG A 301 2.06 -20.95 -18.14
CA ARG A 301 1.39 -22.23 -18.44
C ARG A 301 2.31 -23.46 -18.29
N LEU A 302 3.59 -23.30 -18.02
CA LEU A 302 4.48 -24.40 -17.63
C LEU A 302 4.27 -24.85 -16.18
N ILE A 303 3.57 -24.04 -15.39
CA ILE A 303 3.25 -24.37 -14.00
C ILE A 303 2.15 -25.43 -13.96
N PRO A 304 2.38 -26.60 -13.30
CA PRO A 304 1.40 -27.66 -13.21
C PRO A 304 0.07 -27.17 -12.62
N GLY A 305 -1.03 -27.49 -13.30
CA GLY A 305 -2.37 -27.00 -12.98
C GLY A 305 -2.72 -25.66 -13.63
N LEU A 306 -1.80 -25.01 -14.36
CA LEU A 306 -2.03 -23.77 -15.09
C LEU A 306 -1.82 -23.91 -16.61
N GLU A 307 -1.74 -25.13 -17.15
CA GLU A 307 -1.48 -25.39 -18.56
C GLU A 307 -2.52 -24.73 -19.48
N ASN A 308 -3.77 -24.65 -19.02
CA ASN A 308 -4.88 -24.04 -19.73
C ASN A 308 -5.34 -22.69 -19.11
N ALA A 309 -4.48 -22.07 -18.28
CA ALA A 309 -4.86 -20.86 -17.56
C ALA A 309 -5.33 -19.74 -18.48
N GLU A 310 -6.48 -19.16 -18.13
CA GLU A 310 -7.01 -17.95 -18.73
C GLU A 310 -6.60 -16.76 -17.87
N PHE A 311 -5.85 -15.83 -18.48
CA PHE A 311 -5.36 -14.64 -17.78
C PHE A 311 -6.36 -13.50 -17.90
N LEU A 312 -7.05 -13.17 -16.81
CA LEU A 312 -7.94 -12.02 -16.71
C LEU A 312 -7.13 -10.70 -16.70
N GLN A 313 -5.90 -10.79 -16.18
CA GLN A 313 -4.94 -9.69 -16.19
C GLN A 313 -3.53 -10.25 -16.31
N PHE A 314 -2.73 -9.63 -17.17
CA PHE A 314 -1.30 -9.87 -17.24
C PHE A 314 -0.52 -8.98 -16.27
N GLY A 315 0.68 -9.43 -15.92
CA GLY A 315 1.64 -8.62 -15.20
C GLY A 315 2.07 -7.39 -16.02
N GLN A 316 2.29 -6.28 -15.33
CA GLN A 316 2.69 -5.02 -15.94
C GLN A 316 3.72 -4.32 -15.05
N ILE A 317 4.59 -3.53 -15.68
CA ILE A 317 5.55 -2.68 -14.97
C ILE A 317 5.04 -1.24 -14.94
N HIS A 318 5.21 -0.59 -13.80
CA HIS A 318 4.92 0.83 -13.62
C HIS A 318 6.13 1.55 -13.06
N ARG A 319 6.31 2.81 -13.49
CA ARG A 319 7.26 3.72 -12.90
C ARG A 319 6.54 4.49 -11.79
N ASN A 320 6.97 4.26 -10.57
CA ASN A 320 6.44 4.93 -9.40
C ASN A 320 7.33 6.12 -9.07
N THR A 321 6.73 7.30 -8.95
CA THR A 321 7.44 8.52 -8.55
C THR A 321 7.17 8.86 -7.10
N PHE A 322 8.19 9.41 -6.42
CA PHE A 322 8.08 9.94 -5.07
C PHE A 322 8.99 11.17 -4.90
N ILE A 323 8.77 11.94 -3.86
CA ILE A 323 9.56 13.13 -3.53
C ILE A 323 10.65 12.79 -2.54
N ASN A 324 11.72 13.60 -2.49
CA ASN A 324 12.72 13.52 -1.41
C ASN A 324 12.13 14.14 -0.14
N SER A 325 11.21 13.42 0.49
CA SER A 325 10.41 13.89 1.61
C SER A 325 11.21 14.44 2.79
N PRO A 326 12.36 13.86 3.20
CA PRO A 326 13.16 14.40 4.29
C PRO A 326 13.65 15.83 4.08
N LYS A 327 13.79 16.28 2.82
CA LYS A 327 14.10 17.67 2.51
C LYS A 327 12.90 18.61 2.58
N ILE A 328 11.70 18.08 2.41
CA ILE A 328 10.48 18.84 2.14
C ILE A 328 9.55 18.85 3.33
N LEU A 329 9.38 17.72 4.04
CA LEU A 329 8.34 17.51 5.04
C LEU A 329 8.84 17.68 6.46
N ASN A 330 7.92 18.15 7.31
CA ASN A 330 7.95 18.01 8.75
C ASN A 330 7.33 16.66 9.16
N GLU A 331 7.47 16.26 10.42
CA GLU A 331 6.93 15.01 10.95
C GLU A 331 5.39 14.98 10.97
N ASP A 332 4.77 16.13 11.00
CA ASP A 332 3.32 16.35 10.88
C ASP A 332 2.81 16.31 9.43
N LEU A 333 3.67 15.99 8.47
CA LEU A 333 3.45 15.91 7.02
C LEU A 333 3.18 17.25 6.31
N SER A 334 3.24 18.39 7.02
CA SER A 334 3.27 19.70 6.39
C SER A 334 4.60 19.96 5.68
N THR A 335 4.60 20.84 4.67
CA THR A 335 5.87 21.20 4.05
C THR A 335 6.61 22.29 4.84
N ARG A 336 7.93 22.18 4.90
CA ARG A 336 8.80 23.18 5.58
C ARG A 336 8.67 24.59 4.99
N LYS A 337 8.35 24.71 3.70
CA LYS A 337 8.24 25.98 2.97
C LYS A 337 6.85 26.61 3.04
N ASN A 338 5.80 25.78 3.19
CA ASN A 338 4.41 26.23 3.22
C ASN A 338 3.58 25.33 4.17
N PRO A 339 3.22 25.81 5.37
CA PRO A 339 2.47 25.00 6.34
C PRO A 339 1.04 24.66 5.89
N ASN A 340 0.48 25.32 4.86
CA ASN A 340 -0.81 25.00 4.27
C ASN A 340 -0.74 23.93 3.18
N LEU A 341 0.46 23.36 2.92
CA LEU A 341 0.66 22.32 1.91
C LEU A 341 1.18 21.05 2.59
N PHE A 342 0.48 19.95 2.40
CA PHE A 342 0.79 18.63 2.93
C PHE A 342 1.06 17.65 1.79
N PHE A 343 1.83 16.60 2.06
CA PHE A 343 1.94 15.44 1.21
C PHE A 343 1.60 14.18 1.99
N ALA A 344 0.87 13.25 1.35
CA ALA A 344 0.47 11.98 1.96
C ALA A 344 0.50 10.84 0.93
N GLY A 345 0.61 9.61 1.41
CA GLY A 345 0.62 8.40 0.59
C GLY A 345 1.98 8.11 -0.04
N GLN A 346 1.97 7.24 -1.02
CA GLN A 346 3.19 6.69 -1.64
C GLN A 346 4.11 7.75 -2.23
N ILE A 347 3.58 8.90 -2.65
CA ILE A 347 4.38 10.03 -3.12
C ILE A 347 5.38 10.54 -2.07
N THR A 348 5.14 10.31 -0.78
CA THR A 348 6.05 10.66 0.30
C THR A 348 7.20 9.66 0.52
N GLY A 349 7.21 8.54 -0.19
CA GLY A 349 8.18 7.47 0.03
C GLY A 349 7.76 6.44 1.10
N VAL A 350 6.50 6.46 1.57
CA VAL A 350 5.95 5.27 2.24
C VAL A 350 5.53 4.26 1.18
N GLU A 351 5.82 2.98 1.40
CA GLU A 351 5.49 1.92 0.46
C GLU A 351 4.48 0.95 1.07
N GLY A 352 3.33 0.85 0.43
CA GLY A 352 2.22 -0.02 0.81
C GLY A 352 0.92 0.74 0.98
N TYR A 353 -0.18 -0.02 0.85
CA TYR A 353 -1.54 0.53 0.91
C TYR A 353 -1.87 1.12 2.28
N VAL A 354 -1.60 0.36 3.36
CA VAL A 354 -1.92 0.78 4.72
C VAL A 354 -1.00 1.90 5.20
N GLU A 355 0.27 1.88 4.76
CA GLU A 355 1.23 2.96 5.01
C GLU A 355 0.77 4.27 4.35
N SER A 356 0.21 4.17 3.13
CA SER A 356 -0.38 5.33 2.44
C SER A 356 -1.61 5.87 3.17
N VAL A 357 -2.50 4.98 3.63
CA VAL A 357 -3.67 5.33 4.45
C VAL A 357 -3.24 6.07 5.72
N ALA A 358 -2.22 5.57 6.42
CA ALA A 358 -1.73 6.14 7.67
C ALA A 358 -1.26 7.60 7.53
N THR A 359 -0.53 7.88 6.47
CA THR A 359 -0.09 9.26 6.19
C THR A 359 -1.27 10.14 5.73
N GLY A 360 -2.24 9.59 4.99
CA GLY A 360 -3.49 10.28 4.64
C GLY A 360 -4.30 10.65 5.87
N TRP A 361 -4.45 9.70 6.80
CA TRP A 361 -5.16 9.88 8.06
C TRP A 361 -4.60 11.07 8.87
N LEU A 362 -3.28 11.11 9.10
CA LEU A 362 -2.65 12.20 9.85
C LEU A 362 -2.70 13.53 9.11
N ALA A 363 -2.47 13.52 7.78
CA ALA A 363 -2.52 14.73 6.97
C ALA A 363 -3.92 15.36 6.95
N GLY A 364 -4.98 14.55 6.88
CA GLY A 364 -6.37 15.02 6.94
C GLY A 364 -6.68 15.78 8.23
N ILE A 365 -6.32 15.20 9.37
CA ILE A 365 -6.47 15.82 10.69
C ILE A 365 -5.68 17.14 10.75
N ASN A 366 -4.40 17.11 10.37
CA ASN A 366 -3.52 18.27 10.47
C ASN A 366 -3.92 19.40 9.51
N ALA A 367 -4.47 19.08 8.34
CA ALA A 367 -4.99 20.10 7.43
C ALA A 367 -6.15 20.90 8.04
N VAL A 368 -7.06 20.23 8.75
CA VAL A 368 -8.14 20.92 9.48
C VAL A 368 -7.58 21.77 10.61
N ARG A 369 -6.61 21.26 11.36
CA ARG A 369 -5.98 21.99 12.47
C ARG A 369 -5.30 23.27 12.00
N VAL A 370 -4.56 23.22 10.89
CA VAL A 370 -3.98 24.42 10.26
C VAL A 370 -5.07 25.41 9.85
N SER A 371 -6.16 24.93 9.24
CA SER A 371 -7.27 25.80 8.83
C SER A 371 -7.96 26.52 10.00
N ARG A 372 -7.77 26.01 11.22
CA ARG A 372 -8.29 26.53 12.49
C ARG A 372 -7.24 27.27 13.32
N ASP A 373 -6.06 27.54 12.76
CA ASP A 373 -4.93 28.12 13.49
C ASP A 373 -4.53 27.33 14.75
N GLN A 374 -4.72 26.00 14.74
CA GLN A 374 -4.37 25.07 15.83
C GLN A 374 -2.98 24.48 15.63
N ALA A 375 -2.31 24.09 16.72
CA ALA A 375 -1.04 23.39 16.67
C ALA A 375 -1.17 22.04 15.96
N LEU A 376 -0.23 21.72 15.08
CA LEU A 376 -0.16 20.44 14.37
C LEU A 376 0.17 19.29 15.33
N LEU A 377 -0.30 18.11 14.99
CA LEU A 377 -0.10 16.88 15.75
C LEU A 377 0.98 16.03 15.11
N THR A 378 1.82 15.45 15.95
CA THR A 378 2.71 14.34 15.61
C THR A 378 2.25 13.09 16.36
N ALA A 379 2.25 11.95 15.71
CA ALA A 379 1.87 10.70 16.34
C ALA A 379 2.97 10.21 17.31
N PRO A 380 2.64 9.43 18.35
CA PRO A 380 3.60 8.95 19.33
C PRO A 380 4.81 8.25 18.68
N SER A 381 6.00 8.44 19.24
CA SER A 381 7.24 7.84 18.71
C SER A 381 7.23 6.31 18.75
N THR A 382 6.44 5.73 19.61
CA THR A 382 6.24 4.29 19.76
C THR A 382 5.26 3.71 18.77
N SER A 383 4.41 4.54 18.14
CA SER A 383 3.37 4.11 17.19
C SER A 383 3.95 3.82 15.80
N ALA A 384 3.26 3.01 15.02
CA ALA A 384 3.64 2.70 13.64
C ALA A 384 3.46 3.92 12.72
N ILE A 385 2.38 4.68 12.90
CA ILE A 385 2.13 5.93 12.17
C ILE A 385 3.24 6.95 12.46
N GLY A 386 3.59 7.16 13.74
CA GLY A 386 4.67 8.06 14.12
C GLY A 386 6.03 7.61 13.57
N ALA A 387 6.31 6.30 13.56
CA ALA A 387 7.54 5.76 12.98
C ALA A 387 7.65 6.04 11.48
N LEU A 388 6.56 5.88 10.71
CA LEU A 388 6.52 6.21 9.28
C LEU A 388 6.74 7.70 9.04
N CYS A 389 6.02 8.56 9.76
CA CYS A 389 6.14 10.01 9.62
C CYS A 389 7.54 10.53 9.94
N ARG A 390 8.19 10.00 10.99
CA ARG A 390 9.60 10.30 11.30
C ARG A 390 10.54 9.84 10.19
N TYR A 391 10.33 8.64 9.64
CA TYR A 391 11.18 8.14 8.56
C TYR A 391 11.12 9.07 7.34
N VAL A 392 9.94 9.44 6.87
CA VAL A 392 9.79 10.29 5.67
C VAL A 392 10.16 11.75 5.90
N SER A 393 10.41 12.18 7.14
CA SER A 393 10.78 13.58 7.45
C SER A 393 12.20 13.78 7.93
N ASN A 394 12.87 12.74 8.48
CA ASN A 394 14.13 12.90 9.20
C ASN A 394 15.26 11.96 8.78
N VAL A 395 15.07 11.07 7.82
CA VAL A 395 16.12 10.17 7.34
C VAL A 395 17.18 10.92 6.53
N ASP A 396 18.38 10.36 6.40
CA ASP A 396 19.44 10.90 5.54
C ASP A 396 18.95 10.99 4.08
N THR A 397 18.94 12.20 3.55
CA THR A 397 18.44 12.49 2.19
C THR A 397 19.24 11.82 1.07
N LYS A 398 20.50 11.43 1.32
CA LYS A 398 21.35 10.74 0.32
C LYS A 398 20.95 9.28 0.14
N ASN A 399 20.43 8.68 1.20
CA ASN A 399 20.06 7.26 1.26
C ASN A 399 18.56 7.04 1.39
N PHE A 400 17.74 8.07 1.12
CA PHE A 400 16.29 7.96 1.22
C PHE A 400 15.74 6.96 0.19
N GLN A 401 15.07 5.93 0.68
CA GLN A 401 14.43 4.88 -0.10
C GLN A 401 12.99 4.67 0.39
N PRO A 402 12.07 4.26 -0.46
CA PRO A 402 10.74 3.88 -0.02
C PRO A 402 10.75 2.82 1.07
N VAL A 403 9.84 2.90 2.03
CA VAL A 403 9.82 2.03 3.21
C VAL A 403 8.45 1.49 3.52
N ASN A 404 8.41 0.20 3.88
CA ASN A 404 7.28 -0.45 4.54
C ASN A 404 7.43 -0.37 6.05
N ILE A 405 6.30 -0.44 6.76
CA ILE A 405 6.34 -0.54 8.22
C ILE A 405 7.01 -1.83 8.69
N THR A 406 8.00 -1.70 9.54
CA THR A 406 8.71 -2.80 10.19
C THR A 406 9.01 -2.44 11.64
N PHE A 407 9.24 -3.45 12.49
CA PHE A 407 9.67 -3.19 13.87
C PHE A 407 11.02 -2.45 13.98
N GLY A 408 11.82 -2.43 12.91
CA GLY A 408 13.07 -1.67 12.87
C GLY A 408 12.88 -0.16 12.81
N LEU A 409 11.71 0.32 12.40
CA LEU A 409 11.37 1.75 12.38
C LEU A 409 10.82 2.24 13.72
N LEU A 410 10.23 1.33 14.50
CA LEU A 410 9.63 1.64 15.80
C LEU A 410 10.70 1.92 16.83
N GLU A 411 10.38 2.79 17.78
CA GLU A 411 11.22 3.00 18.95
C GLU A 411 11.49 1.69 19.70
N PRO A 412 12.76 1.33 19.94
CA PRO A 412 13.11 0.06 20.56
C PRO A 412 12.56 -0.05 21.99
N LEU A 413 12.36 -1.29 22.45
CA LEU A 413 12.02 -1.53 23.84
C LEU A 413 13.15 -1.08 24.76
N PRO A 414 12.83 -0.50 25.93
CA PRO A 414 13.81 -0.24 26.98
C PRO A 414 14.67 -1.46 27.29
N GLY A 415 15.94 -1.25 27.62
CA GLY A 415 16.94 -2.32 27.80
C GLY A 415 16.51 -3.40 28.79
N GLU A 416 15.78 -3.06 29.86
CA GLU A 416 15.27 -3.99 30.85
C GLU A 416 14.18 -4.91 30.27
N LEU A 417 13.20 -4.34 29.53
CA LEU A 417 12.16 -5.13 28.88
C LEU A 417 12.75 -6.02 27.77
N ARG A 418 13.76 -5.52 27.04
CA ARG A 418 14.45 -6.31 26.02
C ARG A 418 15.20 -7.51 26.63
N LYS A 419 15.78 -7.37 27.81
CA LYS A 419 16.43 -8.47 28.53
C LYS A 419 15.43 -9.48 29.09
N LYS A 420 14.27 -9.02 29.56
CA LYS A 420 13.19 -9.85 30.10
C LYS A 420 12.57 -10.75 29.02
N HIS A 421 12.37 -10.24 27.81
CA HIS A 421 11.76 -10.95 26.68
C HIS A 421 12.84 -11.37 25.67
N ARG A 422 13.38 -12.60 25.83
CA ARG A 422 14.45 -13.12 24.95
C ARG A 422 13.97 -13.57 23.59
N ASN A 423 12.72 -14.05 23.51
CA ASN A 423 12.11 -14.50 22.25
C ASN A 423 11.74 -13.29 21.39
N LYS A 424 12.06 -13.35 20.07
CA LYS A 424 11.75 -12.29 19.12
C LYS A 424 10.25 -12.02 19.03
N ARG A 425 9.41 -13.07 19.01
CA ARG A 425 7.95 -12.95 18.93
C ARG A 425 7.37 -12.26 20.17
N GLU A 426 7.84 -12.63 21.37
CA GLU A 426 7.44 -11.95 22.61
C GLU A 426 7.81 -10.47 22.61
N ARG A 427 9.02 -10.12 22.16
CA ARG A 427 9.43 -8.72 22.05
C ARG A 427 8.53 -7.93 21.12
N HIS A 428 8.15 -8.52 19.97
CA HIS A 428 7.23 -7.87 19.04
C HIS A 428 5.85 -7.67 19.66
N MET A 429 5.32 -8.66 20.40
CA MET A 429 4.05 -8.51 21.12
C MET A 429 4.10 -7.37 22.13
N VAL A 430 5.15 -7.31 22.96
CA VAL A 430 5.33 -6.22 23.94
C VAL A 430 5.48 -4.85 23.27
N GLN A 431 6.15 -4.77 22.10
CA GLN A 431 6.20 -3.52 21.33
C GLN A 431 4.81 -3.10 20.83
N VAL A 432 4.02 -4.04 20.33
CA VAL A 432 2.64 -3.79 19.89
C VAL A 432 1.77 -3.32 21.06
N GLU A 433 1.81 -4.00 22.19
CA GLU A 433 1.04 -3.64 23.38
C GLU A 433 1.38 -2.21 23.87
N ARG A 434 2.68 -1.89 23.95
CA ARG A 434 3.13 -0.54 24.31
C ARG A 434 2.63 0.50 23.33
N ALA A 435 2.84 0.25 22.03
CA ALA A 435 2.45 1.19 20.98
C ALA A 435 0.94 1.47 20.99
N LEU A 436 0.11 0.44 21.16
CA LEU A 436 -1.34 0.57 21.22
C LEU A 436 -1.82 1.28 22.50
N ALA A 437 -1.14 1.09 23.63
CA ALA A 437 -1.44 1.83 24.84
C ALA A 437 -1.15 3.33 24.70
N ASP A 438 0.03 3.68 24.17
CA ASP A 438 0.44 5.06 23.91
C ASP A 438 -0.47 5.72 22.85
N TRP A 439 -0.88 4.93 21.83
CA TRP A 439 -1.83 5.37 20.81
C TRP A 439 -3.21 5.70 21.39
N ASP A 440 -3.75 4.81 22.24
CA ASP A 440 -5.07 5.02 22.87
C ASP A 440 -5.09 6.24 23.79
N GLU A 441 -4.00 6.53 24.47
CA GLU A 441 -3.85 7.73 25.29
C GLU A 441 -3.81 8.98 24.39
N TRP A 442 -2.99 8.96 23.36
CA TRP A 442 -2.82 10.06 22.42
C TRP A 442 -4.12 10.38 21.65
N ILE A 443 -4.85 9.37 21.15
CA ILE A 443 -6.13 9.56 20.44
C ILE A 443 -7.17 10.23 21.34
N LYS A 444 -7.24 9.87 22.63
CA LYS A 444 -8.15 10.53 23.58
C LYS A 444 -7.82 12.01 23.72
N GLU A 445 -6.54 12.36 23.79
CA GLU A 445 -6.13 13.77 23.83
C GLU A 445 -6.50 14.53 22.56
N VAL A 446 -6.36 13.88 21.39
CA VAL A 446 -6.76 14.46 20.10
C VAL A 446 -8.24 14.80 20.12
N HIS A 447 -9.11 13.83 20.45
CA HIS A 447 -10.56 14.03 20.50
C HIS A 447 -11.00 15.05 21.58
N HIS A 448 -10.32 15.09 22.73
CA HIS A 448 -10.63 16.05 23.79
C HIS A 448 -10.34 17.48 23.35
N ARG A 449 -9.18 17.72 22.77
CA ARG A 449 -8.78 19.02 22.23
C ARG A 449 -9.68 19.51 21.10
N GLU A 450 -10.29 18.61 20.34
CA GLU A 450 -11.24 18.94 19.27
C GLU A 450 -12.61 19.34 19.85
N THR A 451 -13.09 18.63 20.86
CA THR A 451 -14.35 18.93 21.52
C THR A 451 -14.31 20.30 22.23
N ASP A 452 -13.21 20.66 22.86
CA ASP A 452 -12.99 21.93 23.49
C ASP A 452 -12.89 23.09 22.47
N ALA A 453 -12.23 22.83 21.33
CA ALA A 453 -12.14 23.82 20.25
C ALA A 453 -13.46 24.06 19.49
N GLN A 454 -14.39 23.11 19.52
CA GLN A 454 -15.74 23.29 18.95
C GLN A 454 -16.67 24.06 19.88
N ARG A 455 -16.38 24.09 21.19
CA ARG A 455 -17.15 24.81 22.22
C ARG A 455 -16.69 26.25 22.43
N ALA A 456 -15.49 26.61 22.01
CA ALA A 456 -14.92 27.96 22.09
C ALA A 456 -15.17 28.74 20.77
#